data_34a294e1105dba51e92f50948dcc6245
#
_entry.id   34a294e1105dba51e92f50948dcc6245
#
_cell.length_a   1.000
_cell.length_b   1.000
_cell.length_c   1.000
_cell.angle_alpha   90.00
_cell.angle_beta   90.00
_cell.angle_gamma   90.00
#
_symmetry.space_group_name_H-M   'P 1'
#
loop_
_entity.id
_entity.type
_entity.pdbx_description
1 polymer ?
#
loop_
_entity_poly.entity_id
_entity_poly.type
_entity_poly.pdbx_seq_one_letter_code
_entity_poly.pdbx_strand_id
1 'polypeptide(L)'
;MSGIAAILTNWGFNVTGSDWAKSEATDKLNSMGIKVTIGHNLEDVAKSDVVVYSAAIKQDDPEMLEAKKLNIPTIERADFLGELTRCYKDTICISGTHGKTTTTSMISLCFLEALKDPSIQVGAFLKAIDGNYRVGNSEHFVIEACEYVESFLKFSPKAEIILNIDNDHLDYFKTFENIKKAFVKYVRLLPNDGLLVINGDDKNCLDLPQYTNAKVITYGIENINADFVAKNIEFDNDGFPEFDVYKKGEFFEKIKLSVPGGHNVLNALACISLCDYYGIDKKDLQSALKKFTGAHRRFEFKGKVNGASIYDDYGHHPTEIVATSKSVANKKHNKSWVVSNLILIAELKIF
;
A
#
# COMPACT_ATOMS: atom_id res chain seq x y z
N MET A 1 -7.99 4.54 -10.80
CA MET A 1 -8.26 5.67 -11.74
C MET A 1 -8.53 6.98 -10.97
N SER A 2 -9.41 6.97 -9.97
CA SER A 2 -9.84 8.21 -9.26
C SER A 2 -8.69 9.08 -8.72
N GLY A 3 -7.66 8.47 -8.12
CA GLY A 3 -6.49 9.23 -7.64
C GLY A 3 -5.71 9.95 -8.75
N ILE A 4 -5.54 9.30 -9.90
CA ILE A 4 -4.90 9.91 -11.07
C ILE A 4 -5.72 11.11 -11.55
N ALA A 5 -7.04 10.93 -11.71
CA ALA A 5 -7.93 12.00 -12.14
C ALA A 5 -7.88 13.21 -11.18
N ALA A 6 -7.90 12.96 -9.87
CA ALA A 6 -7.81 14.02 -8.87
C ALA A 6 -6.46 14.77 -8.90
N ILE A 7 -5.33 14.07 -9.04
CA ILE A 7 -4.01 14.69 -9.15
C ILE A 7 -3.95 15.60 -10.39
N LEU A 8 -4.36 15.09 -11.55
CA LEU A 8 -4.34 15.86 -12.79
C LEU A 8 -5.23 17.09 -12.74
N THR A 9 -6.44 16.97 -12.17
CA THR A 9 -7.35 18.12 -12.00
C THR A 9 -6.74 19.16 -11.06
N ASN A 10 -6.10 18.75 -9.96
CA ASN A 10 -5.39 19.67 -9.08
C ASN A 10 -4.21 20.38 -9.78
N TRP A 11 -3.60 19.76 -10.75
CA TRP A 11 -2.54 20.36 -11.57
C TRP A 11 -3.08 21.23 -12.70
N GLY A 12 -4.41 21.40 -12.83
CA GLY A 12 -5.05 22.27 -13.80
C GLY A 12 -5.38 21.62 -15.14
N PHE A 13 -5.25 20.30 -15.25
CA PHE A 13 -5.71 19.58 -16.45
C PHE A 13 -7.23 19.44 -16.46
N ASN A 14 -7.81 19.50 -17.66
CA ASN A 14 -9.22 19.20 -17.85
C ASN A 14 -9.39 17.67 -17.94
N VAL A 15 -10.04 17.09 -16.94
CA VAL A 15 -10.21 15.63 -16.82
C VAL A 15 -11.68 15.26 -16.92
N THR A 16 -11.98 14.31 -17.79
CA THR A 16 -13.27 13.62 -17.85
C THR A 16 -13.04 12.12 -17.73
N GLY A 17 -14.08 11.35 -17.51
CA GLY A 17 -13.96 9.90 -17.42
C GLY A 17 -15.27 9.17 -17.68
N SER A 18 -15.14 7.85 -17.82
CA SER A 18 -16.27 6.92 -17.93
C SER A 18 -16.12 5.78 -16.94
N ASP A 19 -17.22 5.24 -16.48
CA ASP A 19 -17.25 4.04 -15.63
C ASP A 19 -18.50 3.21 -15.96
N TRP A 20 -18.42 1.91 -15.73
CA TRP A 20 -19.54 1.00 -15.96
C TRP A 20 -20.71 1.25 -15.02
N ALA A 21 -20.42 1.64 -13.77
CA ALA A 21 -21.41 1.78 -12.72
C ALA A 21 -21.16 3.01 -11.84
N LYS A 22 -22.24 3.56 -11.34
CA LYS A 22 -22.19 4.59 -10.31
C LYS A 22 -21.62 4.00 -9.02
N SER A 23 -20.72 4.74 -8.36
CA SER A 23 -20.05 4.36 -7.13
C SER A 23 -19.70 5.59 -6.29
N GLU A 24 -19.36 5.41 -5.02
CA GLU A 24 -18.84 6.50 -4.18
C GLU A 24 -17.64 7.22 -4.82
N ALA A 25 -16.78 6.46 -5.53
CA ALA A 25 -15.63 7.03 -6.23
C ALA A 25 -16.07 7.96 -7.38
N THR A 26 -17.05 7.56 -8.19
CA THR A 26 -17.60 8.41 -9.28
C THR A 26 -18.32 9.63 -8.72
N ASP A 27 -19.09 9.47 -7.62
CA ASP A 27 -19.76 10.59 -6.96
C ASP A 27 -18.76 11.59 -6.38
N LYS A 28 -17.66 11.11 -5.76
CA LYS A 28 -16.58 11.95 -5.26
C LYS A 28 -15.89 12.73 -6.38
N LEU A 29 -15.57 12.09 -7.51
CA LEU A 29 -14.99 12.77 -8.67
C LEU A 29 -15.92 13.86 -9.22
N ASN A 30 -17.21 13.56 -9.36
CA ASN A 30 -18.21 14.55 -9.79
C ASN A 30 -18.29 15.75 -8.82
N SER A 31 -18.20 15.51 -7.51
CA SER A 31 -18.18 16.60 -6.50
C SER A 31 -16.94 17.51 -6.60
N MET A 32 -15.84 16.98 -7.18
CA MET A 32 -14.61 17.72 -7.47
C MET A 32 -14.65 18.44 -8.83
N GLY A 33 -15.78 18.39 -9.55
CA GLY A 33 -15.93 18.99 -10.88
C GLY A 33 -15.42 18.11 -12.03
N ILE A 34 -15.00 16.87 -11.78
CA ILE A 34 -14.57 15.92 -12.78
C ILE A 34 -15.81 15.19 -13.32
N LYS A 35 -16.19 15.44 -14.54
CA LYS A 35 -17.36 14.80 -15.17
C LYS A 35 -17.08 13.31 -15.41
N VAL A 36 -17.84 12.44 -14.74
CA VAL A 36 -17.81 11.00 -14.98
C VAL A 36 -19.13 10.54 -15.59
N THR A 37 -19.04 9.98 -16.79
CA THR A 37 -20.19 9.40 -17.50
C THR A 37 -20.35 7.93 -17.13
N ILE A 38 -21.57 7.50 -16.86
CA ILE A 38 -21.87 6.06 -16.67
C ILE A 38 -22.16 5.44 -18.03
N GLY A 39 -21.41 4.42 -18.40
CA GLY A 39 -21.33 3.85 -19.75
C GLY A 39 -20.22 4.51 -20.57
N HIS A 40 -20.25 4.30 -21.89
CA HIS A 40 -19.25 4.87 -22.82
C HIS A 40 -19.54 6.32 -23.20
N ASN A 41 -18.48 7.09 -23.44
CA ASN A 41 -18.58 8.46 -23.92
C ASN A 41 -17.54 8.79 -25.03
N LEU A 42 -17.91 8.47 -26.25
CA LEU A 42 -17.04 8.68 -27.41
C LEU A 42 -16.78 10.16 -27.72
N GLU A 43 -17.71 11.04 -27.32
CA GLU A 43 -17.55 12.49 -27.51
C GLU A 43 -16.42 13.06 -26.62
N ASP A 44 -16.35 12.61 -25.36
CA ASP A 44 -15.26 13.00 -24.45
C ASP A 44 -13.92 12.42 -24.94
N VAL A 45 -13.90 11.18 -25.46
CA VAL A 45 -12.70 10.60 -26.08
C VAL A 45 -12.23 11.48 -27.26
N ALA A 46 -13.13 11.86 -28.15
CA ALA A 46 -12.78 12.65 -29.35
C ALA A 46 -12.20 14.06 -29.01
N LYS A 47 -12.42 14.54 -27.82
CA LYS A 47 -11.91 15.84 -27.32
C LYS A 47 -10.65 15.70 -26.46
N SER A 48 -10.19 14.48 -26.22
CA SER A 48 -9.05 14.21 -25.32
C SER A 48 -7.73 14.24 -26.06
N ASP A 49 -6.68 14.75 -25.40
CA ASP A 49 -5.30 14.67 -25.86
C ASP A 49 -4.68 13.29 -25.61
N VAL A 50 -5.18 12.58 -24.58
CA VAL A 50 -4.74 11.25 -24.16
C VAL A 50 -5.85 10.51 -23.45
N VAL A 51 -5.95 9.19 -23.64
CA VAL A 51 -6.85 8.30 -22.93
C VAL A 51 -6.06 7.40 -22.00
N VAL A 52 -6.37 7.46 -20.68
CA VAL A 52 -5.78 6.58 -19.68
C VAL A 52 -6.79 5.51 -19.30
N TYR A 53 -6.41 4.24 -19.48
CA TYR A 53 -7.32 3.11 -19.28
C TYR A 53 -6.78 2.11 -18.23
N SER A 54 -7.67 1.37 -17.58
CA SER A 54 -7.28 0.30 -16.67
C SER A 54 -7.03 -1.00 -17.42
N ALA A 55 -6.18 -1.88 -16.89
CA ALA A 55 -5.90 -3.20 -17.46
C ALA A 55 -7.16 -4.09 -17.65
N ALA A 56 -8.27 -3.75 -17.01
CA ALA A 56 -9.56 -4.44 -17.18
C ALA A 56 -10.26 -4.10 -18.51
N ILE A 57 -9.89 -2.98 -19.14
CA ILE A 57 -10.47 -2.54 -20.41
C ILE A 57 -9.81 -3.30 -21.57
N LYS A 58 -10.63 -3.89 -22.41
CA LYS A 58 -10.16 -4.65 -23.56
C LYS A 58 -9.90 -3.73 -24.75
N GLN A 59 -9.09 -4.23 -25.70
CA GLN A 59 -8.74 -3.48 -26.91
C GLN A 59 -9.92 -3.31 -27.89
N ASP A 60 -10.99 -4.11 -27.75
CA ASP A 60 -12.22 -4.01 -28.53
C ASP A 60 -13.29 -3.12 -27.86
N ASP A 61 -12.97 -2.47 -26.74
CA ASP A 61 -13.83 -1.49 -26.08
C ASP A 61 -14.14 -0.32 -27.01
N PRO A 62 -15.39 0.19 -27.08
CA PRO A 62 -15.78 1.29 -27.96
C PRO A 62 -14.93 2.55 -27.82
N GLU A 63 -14.53 2.93 -26.59
CA GLU A 63 -13.70 4.11 -26.34
C GLU A 63 -12.26 3.89 -26.81
N MET A 64 -11.72 2.68 -26.66
CA MET A 64 -10.41 2.31 -27.20
C MET A 64 -10.39 2.30 -28.74
N LEU A 65 -11.46 1.80 -29.37
CA LEU A 65 -11.60 1.80 -30.81
C LEU A 65 -11.72 3.23 -31.38
N GLU A 66 -12.47 4.11 -30.71
CA GLU A 66 -12.60 5.52 -31.12
C GLU A 66 -11.27 6.27 -30.95
N ALA A 67 -10.55 6.08 -29.84
CA ALA A 67 -9.22 6.65 -29.64
C ALA A 67 -8.26 6.22 -30.74
N LYS A 68 -8.25 4.94 -31.11
CA LYS A 68 -7.43 4.40 -32.21
C LYS A 68 -7.81 5.01 -33.55
N LYS A 69 -9.10 5.12 -33.86
CA LYS A 69 -9.64 5.72 -35.09
C LYS A 69 -9.20 7.17 -35.27
N LEU A 70 -9.18 7.92 -34.13
CA LEU A 70 -8.81 9.34 -34.08
C LEU A 70 -7.29 9.56 -33.88
N ASN A 71 -6.48 8.49 -33.79
CA ASN A 71 -5.06 8.51 -33.45
C ASN A 71 -4.76 9.22 -32.12
N ILE A 72 -5.64 9.12 -31.13
CA ILE A 72 -5.43 9.65 -29.78
C ILE A 72 -4.55 8.64 -29.01
N PRO A 73 -3.45 9.07 -28.38
CA PRO A 73 -2.60 8.22 -27.56
C PRO A 73 -3.38 7.55 -26.44
N THR A 74 -3.14 6.26 -26.22
CA THR A 74 -3.71 5.51 -25.10
C THR A 74 -2.61 5.00 -24.19
N ILE A 75 -2.75 5.15 -22.89
CA ILE A 75 -1.75 4.76 -21.88
C ILE A 75 -2.42 3.91 -20.81
N GLU A 76 -1.83 2.77 -20.50
CA GLU A 76 -2.34 1.94 -19.40
C GLU A 76 -2.08 2.62 -18.05
N ARG A 77 -2.99 2.42 -17.11
CA ARG A 77 -2.99 3.03 -15.77
C ARG A 77 -1.64 2.90 -15.04
N ALA A 78 -1.01 1.71 -15.09
CA ALA A 78 0.24 1.49 -14.39
C ALA A 78 1.40 2.29 -15.02
N ASP A 79 1.45 2.38 -16.35
CA ASP A 79 2.44 3.19 -17.06
C ASP A 79 2.23 4.67 -16.76
N PHE A 80 0.98 5.15 -16.83
CA PHE A 80 0.67 6.56 -16.54
C PHE A 80 0.96 6.93 -15.09
N LEU A 81 0.65 6.04 -14.14
CA LEU A 81 0.98 6.23 -12.74
C LEU A 81 2.50 6.27 -12.52
N GLY A 82 3.25 5.47 -13.28
CA GLY A 82 4.71 5.54 -13.32
C GLY A 82 5.22 6.93 -13.73
N GLU A 83 4.65 7.50 -14.80
CA GLU A 83 4.99 8.87 -15.21
C GLU A 83 4.64 9.91 -14.12
N LEU A 84 3.49 9.76 -13.45
CA LEU A 84 3.15 10.64 -12.33
C LEU A 84 4.18 10.57 -11.19
N THR A 85 4.73 9.39 -10.89
CA THR A 85 5.76 9.26 -9.86
C THR A 85 7.03 10.04 -10.19
N ARG A 86 7.36 10.24 -11.46
CA ARG A 86 8.50 11.08 -11.91
C ARG A 86 8.27 12.57 -11.72
N CYS A 87 7.02 13.00 -11.62
CA CYS A 87 6.68 14.40 -11.38
C CYS A 87 6.84 14.82 -9.92
N TYR A 88 6.96 13.85 -8.99
CA TYR A 88 7.25 14.12 -7.59
C TYR A 88 8.75 13.95 -7.33
N LYS A 89 9.32 14.89 -6.59
CA LYS A 89 10.74 14.82 -6.22
C LYS A 89 11.03 13.67 -5.26
N ASP A 90 10.03 13.29 -4.47
CA ASP A 90 10.17 12.35 -3.38
C ASP A 90 9.00 11.34 -3.36
N THR A 91 9.10 10.33 -4.20
CA THR A 91 8.15 9.24 -4.25
C THR A 91 8.57 8.12 -3.30
N ILE A 92 7.72 7.82 -2.33
CA ILE A 92 7.89 6.79 -1.31
C ILE A 92 7.01 5.61 -1.68
N CYS A 93 7.64 4.52 -2.08
CA CYS A 93 6.97 3.32 -2.58
C CYS A 93 7.00 2.19 -1.54
N ILE A 94 5.84 1.67 -1.18
CA ILE A 94 5.71 0.58 -0.22
C ILE A 94 5.33 -0.69 -0.96
N SER A 95 6.24 -1.68 -0.96
CA SER A 95 6.09 -2.96 -1.64
C SER A 95 6.32 -4.15 -0.70
N GLY A 96 6.09 -5.33 -1.21
CA GLY A 96 6.19 -6.61 -0.52
C GLY A 96 4.93 -7.43 -0.78
N THR A 97 4.99 -8.73 -0.57
CA THR A 97 3.83 -9.60 -0.80
C THR A 97 2.69 -9.24 0.15
N HIS A 98 2.98 -9.06 1.45
CA HIS A 98 1.99 -8.78 2.50
C HIS A 98 2.26 -7.47 3.23
N GLY A 99 1.20 -6.84 3.76
CA GLY A 99 1.31 -5.65 4.63
C GLY A 99 1.36 -4.31 3.92
N LYS A 100 1.44 -4.25 2.58
CA LYS A 100 1.54 -3.02 1.77
C LYS A 100 0.53 -1.94 2.18
N THR A 101 -0.75 -2.25 2.11
CA THR A 101 -1.84 -1.31 2.40
C THR A 101 -1.76 -0.75 3.83
N THR A 102 -1.51 -1.64 4.81
CA THR A 102 -1.41 -1.25 6.22
C THR A 102 -0.22 -0.31 6.45
N THR A 103 0.95 -0.66 5.92
CA THR A 103 2.17 0.14 6.08
C THR A 103 2.07 1.47 5.35
N THR A 104 1.54 1.49 4.10
CA THR A 104 1.28 2.72 3.36
C THR A 104 0.35 3.64 4.13
N SER A 105 -0.70 3.08 4.76
CA SER A 105 -1.64 3.84 5.58
C SER A 105 -0.97 4.43 6.84
N MET A 106 -0.15 3.65 7.55
CA MET A 106 0.59 4.12 8.74
C MET A 106 1.52 5.28 8.37
N ILE A 107 2.31 5.13 7.31
CA ILE A 107 3.23 6.18 6.80
C ILE A 107 2.45 7.42 6.41
N SER A 108 1.34 7.26 5.67
CA SER A 108 0.49 8.36 5.27
C SER A 108 0.00 9.17 6.46
N LEU A 109 -0.45 8.50 7.53
CA LEU A 109 -0.88 9.18 8.76
C LEU A 109 0.27 9.91 9.46
N CYS A 110 1.47 9.30 9.52
CA CYS A 110 2.63 9.94 10.11
C CYS A 110 3.02 11.22 9.36
N PHE A 111 3.01 11.19 8.02
CA PHE A 111 3.29 12.37 7.21
C PHE A 111 2.22 13.46 7.37
N LEU A 112 0.95 13.07 7.49
CA LEU A 112 -0.16 14.02 7.73
C LEU A 112 -0.07 14.65 9.13
N GLU A 113 0.22 13.84 10.17
CA GLU A 113 0.36 14.34 11.54
C GLU A 113 1.55 15.31 11.65
N ALA A 114 2.65 15.02 10.94
CA ALA A 114 3.82 15.88 10.86
C ALA A 114 3.65 17.06 9.89
N LEU A 115 2.45 17.33 9.41
CA LEU A 115 2.10 18.44 8.50
C LEU A 115 2.96 18.49 7.20
N LYS A 116 3.43 17.32 6.73
CA LYS A 116 4.23 17.22 5.50
C LYS A 116 3.40 17.26 4.21
N ASP A 117 2.08 17.31 4.30
CA ASP A 117 1.12 17.46 3.20
C ASP A 117 1.37 16.56 1.97
N PRO A 118 1.51 15.22 2.11
CA PRO A 118 1.81 14.34 1.01
C PRO A 118 0.63 14.15 0.06
N SER A 119 0.90 13.87 -1.22
CA SER A 119 -0.01 13.09 -2.05
C SER A 119 0.04 11.63 -1.62
N ILE A 120 -1.11 10.95 -1.63
CA ILE A 120 -1.25 9.59 -1.11
C ILE A 120 -2.03 8.74 -2.11
N GLN A 121 -1.56 7.50 -2.35
CA GLN A 121 -2.35 6.48 -3.01
C GLN A 121 -2.18 5.13 -2.30
N VAL A 122 -3.28 4.61 -1.77
CA VAL A 122 -3.33 3.35 -1.00
C VAL A 122 -4.35 2.39 -1.60
N GLY A 123 -4.15 1.09 -1.41
CA GLY A 123 -4.98 0.04 -2.03
C GLY A 123 -6.38 -0.12 -1.45
N ALA A 124 -6.67 0.48 -0.26
CA ALA A 124 -7.97 0.39 0.40
C ALA A 124 -8.43 1.75 0.91
N PHE A 125 -9.71 1.84 1.28
CA PHE A 125 -10.26 3.03 1.92
C PHE A 125 -9.57 3.30 3.26
N LEU A 126 -9.06 4.51 3.43
CA LEU A 126 -8.43 5.01 4.65
C LEU A 126 -9.27 6.16 5.22
N LYS A 127 -9.85 5.95 6.39
CA LYS A 127 -10.75 6.91 7.03
C LYS A 127 -10.15 8.32 7.19
N ALA A 128 -8.85 8.39 7.47
CA ALA A 128 -8.17 9.67 7.72
C ALA A 128 -8.11 10.60 6.49
N ILE A 129 -8.25 10.06 5.27
CA ILE A 129 -8.26 10.82 4.02
C ILE A 129 -9.60 10.70 3.29
N ASP A 130 -10.58 10.08 3.93
CA ASP A 130 -11.91 9.81 3.37
C ASP A 130 -11.83 9.21 1.95
N GLY A 131 -11.00 8.18 1.78
CA GLY A 131 -10.81 7.54 0.48
C GLY A 131 -9.55 6.69 0.40
N ASN A 132 -9.17 6.35 -0.80
CA ASN A 132 -7.95 5.61 -1.11
C ASN A 132 -6.88 6.47 -1.80
N TYR A 133 -7.11 7.76 -1.92
CA TYR A 133 -6.16 8.74 -2.44
C TYR A 133 -6.35 10.11 -1.77
N ARG A 134 -5.29 10.89 -1.75
CA ARG A 134 -5.27 12.29 -1.37
C ARG A 134 -4.32 13.05 -2.30
N VAL A 135 -4.69 14.28 -2.67
CA VAL A 135 -3.78 15.19 -3.36
C VAL A 135 -3.22 16.16 -2.34
N GLY A 136 -1.91 16.14 -2.15
CA GLY A 136 -1.16 17.09 -1.33
C GLY A 136 -0.39 18.08 -2.20
N ASN A 137 0.13 19.15 -1.58
CA ASN A 137 0.88 20.20 -2.29
C ASN A 137 2.40 20.09 -2.05
N SER A 138 2.86 19.08 -1.31
CA SER A 138 4.29 18.87 -1.07
C SER A 138 4.96 18.06 -2.17
N GLU A 139 6.28 17.92 -2.07
CA GLU A 139 7.08 17.09 -2.97
C GLU A 139 6.92 15.57 -2.70
N HIS A 140 6.21 15.17 -1.64
CA HIS A 140 6.08 13.78 -1.22
C HIS A 140 4.89 13.09 -1.88
N PHE A 141 5.13 11.90 -2.42
CA PHE A 141 4.08 11.00 -2.89
C PHE A 141 4.23 9.63 -2.21
N VAL A 142 3.34 9.32 -1.28
CA VAL A 142 3.29 8.02 -0.58
C VAL A 142 2.38 7.09 -1.34
N ILE A 143 2.93 6.01 -1.89
CA ILE A 143 2.21 5.13 -2.80
C ILE A 143 2.45 3.65 -2.50
N GLU A 144 1.38 2.86 -2.55
CA GLU A 144 1.43 1.41 -2.55
C GLU A 144 1.92 0.89 -3.91
N ALA A 145 2.99 0.10 -3.90
CA ALA A 145 3.66 -0.41 -5.09
C ALA A 145 3.45 -1.93 -5.22
N CYS A 146 2.53 -2.32 -6.11
CA CYS A 146 2.16 -3.72 -6.32
C CYS A 146 3.15 -4.41 -7.24
N GLU A 147 3.62 -5.60 -6.82
CA GLU A 147 4.52 -6.47 -7.58
C GLU A 147 3.81 -7.20 -8.73
N TYR A 148 2.50 -7.39 -8.64
CA TYR A 148 1.72 -8.13 -9.64
C TYR A 148 1.89 -7.53 -11.02
N VAL A 149 2.11 -8.39 -12.02
CA VAL A 149 2.48 -8.05 -13.41
C VAL A 149 3.64 -7.04 -13.51
N GLU A 150 4.53 -7.05 -12.52
CA GLU A 150 5.68 -6.15 -12.41
C GLU A 150 5.30 -4.65 -12.47
N SER A 151 4.07 -4.28 -12.07
CA SER A 151 3.57 -2.90 -12.14
C SER A 151 4.46 -1.90 -11.40
N PHE A 152 5.06 -2.30 -10.28
CA PHE A 152 5.97 -1.45 -9.48
C PHE A 152 7.26 -1.05 -10.25
N LEU A 153 7.65 -1.79 -11.29
CA LEU A 153 8.81 -1.45 -12.13
C LEU A 153 8.58 -0.20 -13.00
N LYS A 154 7.35 0.26 -13.09
CA LYS A 154 7.00 1.49 -13.82
C LYS A 154 7.32 2.75 -13.00
N PHE A 155 7.45 2.63 -11.67
CA PHE A 155 7.61 3.74 -10.75
C PHE A 155 9.03 4.29 -10.73
N SER A 156 9.17 5.53 -10.27
CA SER A 156 10.46 6.20 -10.04
C SER A 156 10.61 6.53 -8.56
N PRO A 157 11.01 5.55 -7.73
CA PRO A 157 11.10 5.70 -6.29
C PRO A 157 12.29 6.54 -5.86
N LYS A 158 12.11 7.38 -4.84
CA LYS A 158 13.17 7.98 -4.03
C LYS A 158 13.43 7.15 -2.77
N ALA A 159 12.40 6.57 -2.22
CA ALA A 159 12.47 5.63 -1.11
C ALA A 159 11.61 4.40 -1.40
N GLU A 160 12.13 3.23 -1.07
CA GLU A 160 11.43 1.95 -1.15
C GLU A 160 11.40 1.27 0.21
N ILE A 161 10.23 0.71 0.52
CA ILE A 161 10.09 -0.26 1.61
C ILE A 161 9.76 -1.62 1.00
N ILE A 162 10.51 -2.65 1.39
CA ILE A 162 10.19 -4.04 1.05
C ILE A 162 9.90 -4.80 2.35
N LEU A 163 8.62 -5.10 2.54
CA LEU A 163 8.12 -5.68 3.78
C LEU A 163 8.45 -7.17 3.92
N ASN A 164 8.30 -7.90 2.83
CA ASN A 164 8.55 -9.34 2.73
C ASN A 164 8.48 -9.78 1.27
N ILE A 165 9.04 -10.96 0.97
CA ILE A 165 8.92 -11.61 -0.34
C ILE A 165 8.45 -13.04 -0.10
N ASP A 166 7.19 -13.30 -0.46
CA ASP A 166 6.54 -14.61 -0.30
C ASP A 166 6.03 -15.14 -1.65
N ASN A 167 5.55 -16.35 -1.64
CA ASN A 167 5.15 -17.09 -2.82
C ASN A 167 3.71 -16.76 -3.20
N ASP A 168 3.53 -15.69 -3.96
CA ASP A 168 2.23 -15.20 -4.42
C ASP A 168 2.26 -14.91 -5.92
N HIS A 169 1.08 -14.76 -6.56
CA HIS A 169 0.94 -14.43 -7.98
C HIS A 169 1.68 -15.40 -8.93
N LEU A 170 1.68 -16.70 -8.61
CA LEU A 170 2.33 -17.73 -9.43
C LEU A 170 1.66 -17.93 -10.80
N ASP A 171 0.43 -17.46 -10.97
CA ASP A 171 -0.25 -17.36 -12.26
C ASP A 171 0.56 -16.50 -13.24
N TYR A 172 1.19 -15.44 -12.75
CA TYR A 172 2.06 -14.55 -13.53
C TYR A 172 3.54 -14.95 -13.44
N PHE A 173 4.11 -15.00 -12.24
CA PHE A 173 5.56 -15.20 -12.04
C PHE A 173 6.05 -16.61 -12.34
N LYS A 174 5.18 -17.63 -12.28
CA LYS A 174 5.46 -19.05 -12.49
C LYS A 174 6.35 -19.69 -11.42
N THR A 175 7.37 -19.02 -10.92
CA THR A 175 8.31 -19.52 -9.90
C THR A 175 8.64 -18.44 -8.88
N PHE A 176 9.03 -18.86 -7.69
CA PHE A 176 9.49 -17.97 -6.63
C PHE A 176 10.75 -17.17 -7.04
N GLU A 177 11.66 -17.81 -7.80
CA GLU A 177 12.86 -17.14 -8.31
C GLU A 177 12.53 -15.97 -9.22
N ASN A 178 11.45 -16.05 -9.98
CA ASN A 178 11.00 -14.94 -10.82
C ASN A 178 10.44 -13.79 -9.98
N ILE A 179 9.74 -14.09 -8.87
CA ILE A 179 9.33 -13.09 -7.89
C ILE A 179 10.56 -12.36 -7.34
N LYS A 180 11.56 -13.10 -6.84
CA LYS A 180 12.81 -12.51 -6.32
C LYS A 180 13.52 -11.65 -7.37
N LYS A 181 13.59 -12.11 -8.62
CA LYS A 181 14.19 -11.33 -9.74
C LYS A 181 13.43 -10.03 -9.98
N ALA A 182 12.11 -10.02 -9.86
CA ALA A 182 11.31 -8.79 -9.99
C ALA A 182 11.66 -7.79 -8.87
N PHE A 183 11.76 -8.24 -7.61
CA PHE A 183 12.19 -7.37 -6.52
C PHE A 183 13.65 -6.88 -6.68
N VAL A 184 14.55 -7.69 -7.21
CA VAL A 184 15.93 -7.24 -7.56
C VAL A 184 15.90 -6.14 -8.63
N LYS A 185 15.07 -6.28 -9.68
CA LYS A 185 14.89 -5.22 -10.68
C LYS A 185 14.34 -3.95 -10.04
N TYR A 186 13.39 -4.10 -9.11
CA TYR A 186 12.74 -2.99 -8.43
C TYR A 186 13.73 -2.18 -7.59
N VAL A 187 14.52 -2.82 -6.73
CA VAL A 187 15.56 -2.17 -5.92
C VAL A 187 16.58 -1.39 -6.76
N ARG A 188 16.84 -1.85 -8.00
CA ARG A 188 17.75 -1.15 -8.93
C ARG A 188 17.19 0.17 -9.47
N LEU A 189 15.89 0.45 -9.26
CA LEU A 189 15.30 1.73 -9.64
C LEU A 189 15.70 2.86 -8.67
N LEU A 190 16.13 2.52 -7.46
CA LEU A 190 16.55 3.50 -6.48
C LEU A 190 17.77 4.30 -6.95
N PRO A 191 17.73 5.65 -6.87
CA PRO A 191 18.91 6.47 -7.11
C PRO A 191 19.95 6.27 -6.01
N ASN A 192 21.21 6.62 -6.27
CA ASN A 192 22.31 6.46 -5.31
C ASN A 192 22.08 7.21 -3.98
N ASP A 193 21.35 8.32 -4.03
CA ASP A 193 20.93 9.12 -2.88
C ASP A 193 19.53 8.75 -2.37
N GLY A 194 19.03 7.59 -2.77
CA GLY A 194 17.76 7.03 -2.33
C GLY A 194 17.82 6.31 -0.98
N LEU A 195 16.70 5.71 -0.61
CA LEU A 195 16.54 4.93 0.61
C LEU A 195 15.90 3.57 0.32
N LEU A 196 16.48 2.50 0.85
CA LEU A 196 15.89 1.17 0.92
C LEU A 196 15.63 0.81 2.37
N VAL A 197 14.39 0.51 2.73
CA VAL A 197 14.00 -0.03 4.05
C VAL A 197 13.56 -1.49 3.87
N ILE A 198 14.20 -2.42 4.57
CA ILE A 198 13.91 -3.85 4.44
C ILE A 198 13.67 -4.53 5.78
N ASN A 199 12.85 -5.57 5.74
CA ASN A 199 12.65 -6.46 6.87
C ASN A 199 13.87 -7.38 7.06
N GLY A 200 14.58 -7.22 8.17
CA GLY A 200 15.74 -8.00 8.53
C GLY A 200 15.42 -9.42 9.04
N ASP A 201 14.14 -9.69 9.32
CA ASP A 201 13.67 -11.04 9.71
C ASP A 201 13.29 -11.88 8.48
N ASP A 202 13.09 -11.26 7.30
CA ASP A 202 12.78 -11.98 6.07
C ASP A 202 14.05 -12.32 5.30
N LYS A 203 14.42 -13.61 5.31
CA LYS A 203 15.60 -14.13 4.59
C LYS A 203 15.62 -13.81 3.09
N ASN A 204 14.44 -13.59 2.48
CA ASN A 204 14.33 -13.28 1.06
C ASN A 204 14.63 -11.80 0.75
N CYS A 205 14.57 -10.94 1.78
CA CYS A 205 14.91 -9.51 1.66
C CYS A 205 16.41 -9.24 1.90
N LEU A 206 17.12 -10.11 2.63
CA LEU A 206 18.50 -9.86 3.09
C LEU A 206 19.53 -9.69 1.96
N ASP A 207 19.27 -10.27 0.80
CA ASP A 207 20.16 -10.15 -0.37
C ASP A 207 19.92 -8.87 -1.19
N LEU A 208 18.83 -8.15 -0.96
CA LEU A 208 18.48 -6.98 -1.77
C LEU A 208 19.48 -5.82 -1.69
N PRO A 209 20.11 -5.52 -0.53
CA PRO A 209 21.08 -4.43 -0.41
C PRO A 209 22.22 -4.47 -1.41
N GLN A 210 22.66 -5.66 -1.85
CA GLN A 210 23.76 -5.79 -2.81
C GLN A 210 23.44 -5.26 -4.23
N TYR A 211 22.18 -4.97 -4.51
CA TYR A 211 21.71 -4.55 -5.84
C TYR A 211 21.44 -3.03 -5.94
N THR A 212 21.72 -2.26 -4.89
CA THR A 212 21.58 -0.81 -4.88
C THR A 212 22.76 -0.13 -4.18
N ASN A 213 23.02 1.14 -4.54
CA ASN A 213 23.92 2.01 -3.82
C ASN A 213 23.18 2.98 -2.87
N ALA A 214 21.86 2.87 -2.79
CA ALA A 214 21.06 3.69 -1.89
C ALA A 214 21.37 3.38 -0.43
N LYS A 215 21.02 4.29 0.47
CA LYS A 215 21.10 4.03 1.91
C LYS A 215 20.16 2.90 2.28
N VAL A 216 20.65 1.94 3.07
CA VAL A 216 19.83 0.81 3.56
C VAL A 216 19.55 1.02 5.04
N ILE A 217 18.31 0.77 5.43
CA ILE A 217 17.86 0.68 6.83
C ILE A 217 17.14 -0.66 7.01
N THR A 218 17.52 -1.40 8.04
CA THR A 218 16.94 -2.68 8.38
C THR A 218 16.05 -2.57 9.62
N TYR A 219 14.98 -3.35 9.67
CA TYR A 219 14.15 -3.48 10.87
C TYR A 219 13.81 -4.95 11.13
N GLY A 220 13.48 -5.27 12.37
CA GLY A 220 13.11 -6.63 12.74
C GLY A 220 12.68 -6.77 14.21
N ILE A 221 12.22 -7.96 14.54
CA ILE A 221 11.90 -8.41 15.91
C ILE A 221 12.90 -9.46 16.34
N GLU A 222 13.20 -10.43 15.46
CA GLU A 222 14.09 -11.55 15.71
C GLU A 222 15.55 -11.19 15.40
N ASN A 223 15.78 -10.40 14.36
CA ASN A 223 17.12 -9.91 14.01
C ASN A 223 17.52 -8.73 14.91
N ILE A 224 18.17 -9.07 16.03
CA ILE A 224 18.63 -8.10 17.04
C ILE A 224 19.71 -7.13 16.53
N ASN A 225 20.30 -7.40 15.36
CA ASN A 225 21.31 -6.55 14.73
C ASN A 225 20.72 -5.58 13.69
N ALA A 226 19.41 -5.61 13.49
CA ALA A 226 18.74 -4.64 12.62
C ALA A 226 18.88 -3.21 13.18
N ASP A 227 18.82 -2.19 12.30
CA ASP A 227 18.88 -0.78 12.72
C ASP A 227 17.73 -0.40 13.64
N PHE A 228 16.53 -0.95 13.41
CA PHE A 228 15.36 -0.78 14.28
C PHE A 228 14.85 -2.13 14.75
N VAL A 229 14.73 -2.30 16.07
CA VAL A 229 14.32 -3.57 16.69
C VAL A 229 13.18 -3.32 17.68
N ALA A 230 12.09 -4.09 17.58
CA ALA A 230 11.06 -4.11 18.62
C ALA A 230 11.41 -5.12 19.71
N LYS A 231 11.27 -4.71 20.97
CA LYS A 231 11.43 -5.56 22.16
C LYS A 231 10.26 -5.36 23.11
N ASN A 232 10.14 -6.25 24.11
CA ASN A 232 9.12 -6.15 25.17
C ASN A 232 7.70 -6.01 24.59
N ILE A 233 7.38 -6.86 23.58
CA ILE A 233 6.08 -6.82 22.90
C ILE A 233 5.05 -7.45 23.81
N GLU A 234 4.06 -6.66 24.23
CA GLU A 234 2.93 -7.07 25.05
C GLU A 234 1.63 -6.80 24.29
N PHE A 235 0.61 -7.61 24.55
CA PHE A 235 -0.70 -7.45 23.93
C PHE A 235 -1.74 -7.19 25.02
N ASP A 236 -2.59 -6.19 24.82
CA ASP A 236 -3.71 -5.94 25.71
C ASP A 236 -4.86 -6.95 25.47
N ASN A 237 -5.96 -6.84 26.23
CA ASN A 237 -7.10 -7.77 26.13
C ASN A 237 -7.80 -7.75 24.77
N ASP A 238 -7.61 -6.68 23.98
CA ASP A 238 -8.12 -6.53 22.63
C ASP A 238 -7.10 -6.94 21.58
N GLY A 239 -5.92 -7.44 21.99
CA GLY A 239 -4.85 -7.90 21.12
C GLY A 239 -4.05 -6.79 20.47
N PHE A 240 -4.13 -5.55 20.99
CA PHE A 240 -3.33 -4.43 20.50
C PHE A 240 -1.93 -4.48 21.09
N PRO A 241 -0.87 -4.43 20.26
CA PRO A 241 0.49 -4.49 20.77
C PRO A 241 0.97 -3.14 21.33
N GLU A 242 1.72 -3.24 22.42
CA GLU A 242 2.59 -2.19 22.95
C GLU A 242 4.01 -2.76 23.00
N PHE A 243 5.00 -1.99 22.55
CA PHE A 243 6.38 -2.45 22.46
C PHE A 243 7.38 -1.31 22.53
N ASP A 244 8.61 -1.64 22.92
CA ASP A 244 9.74 -0.73 22.93
C ASP A 244 10.51 -0.85 21.60
N VAL A 245 10.77 0.30 20.94
CA VAL A 245 11.61 0.38 19.75
C VAL A 245 13.01 0.77 20.16
N TYR A 246 13.99 0.04 19.65
CA TYR A 246 15.41 0.36 19.78
C TYR A 246 15.98 0.70 18.40
N LYS A 247 16.77 1.80 18.33
CA LYS A 247 17.50 2.21 17.13
C LYS A 247 18.98 2.00 17.38
N LYS A 248 19.61 1.09 16.62
CA LYS A 248 21.05 0.75 16.77
C LYS A 248 21.45 0.38 18.21
N GLY A 249 20.56 -0.34 18.89
CA GLY A 249 20.77 -0.80 20.25
C GLY A 249 20.36 0.18 21.36
N GLU A 250 20.09 1.45 21.04
CA GLU A 250 19.63 2.46 22.00
C GLU A 250 18.11 2.56 22.00
N PHE A 251 17.51 2.76 23.18
CA PHE A 251 16.07 2.99 23.31
C PHE A 251 15.66 4.20 22.48
N PHE A 252 14.74 3.97 21.55
CA PHE A 252 14.24 5.03 20.66
C PHE A 252 12.91 5.58 21.18
N GLU A 253 11.87 4.72 21.32
CA GLU A 253 10.55 5.14 21.74
C GLU A 253 9.67 3.94 22.12
N LYS A 254 8.66 4.17 22.96
CA LYS A 254 7.61 3.21 23.27
C LYS A 254 6.39 3.45 22.38
N ILE A 255 5.93 2.42 21.70
CA ILE A 255 4.85 2.50 20.72
C ILE A 255 3.67 1.63 21.15
N LYS A 256 2.47 2.18 21.05
CA LYS A 256 1.22 1.45 21.20
C LYS A 256 0.41 1.56 19.90
N LEU A 257 -0.01 0.42 19.35
CA LEU A 257 -0.87 0.39 18.17
C LEU A 257 -2.34 0.26 18.58
N SER A 258 -3.23 0.68 17.69
CA SER A 258 -4.69 0.47 17.78
C SER A 258 -5.18 -0.53 16.72
N VAL A 259 -4.27 -1.34 16.18
CA VAL A 259 -4.55 -2.48 15.30
C VAL A 259 -3.91 -3.74 15.89
N PRO A 260 -4.61 -4.88 15.89
CA PRO A 260 -4.13 -6.08 16.55
C PRO A 260 -3.11 -6.85 15.71
N GLY A 261 -2.36 -7.72 16.38
CA GLY A 261 -1.50 -8.71 15.77
C GLY A 261 -0.02 -8.36 15.66
N GLY A 262 0.83 -9.37 15.84
CA GLY A 262 2.29 -9.21 15.83
C GLY A 262 2.86 -8.80 14.47
N HIS A 263 2.21 -9.15 13.35
CA HIS A 263 2.61 -8.68 12.02
C HIS A 263 2.51 -7.16 11.88
N ASN A 264 1.60 -6.51 12.64
CA ASN A 264 1.49 -5.06 12.64
C ASN A 264 2.62 -4.38 13.42
N VAL A 265 3.33 -5.09 14.30
CA VAL A 265 4.58 -4.60 14.90
C VAL A 265 5.65 -4.44 13.80
N LEU A 266 5.81 -5.42 12.90
CA LEU A 266 6.73 -5.31 11.75
C LEU A 266 6.33 -4.20 10.80
N ASN A 267 5.03 -4.07 10.46
CA ASN A 267 4.52 -2.97 9.64
C ASN A 267 4.80 -1.59 10.27
N ALA A 268 4.64 -1.49 11.59
CA ALA A 268 4.95 -0.26 12.33
C ALA A 268 6.45 0.03 12.36
N LEU A 269 7.32 -0.99 12.54
CA LEU A 269 8.76 -0.80 12.47
C LEU A 269 9.23 -0.30 11.10
N ALA A 270 8.67 -0.82 10.01
CA ALA A 270 8.92 -0.31 8.66
C ALA A 270 8.55 1.17 8.53
N CYS A 271 7.35 1.52 9.03
CA CYS A 271 6.87 2.92 9.09
C CYS A 271 7.81 3.80 9.93
N ILE A 272 8.16 3.37 11.14
CA ILE A 272 9.04 4.10 12.07
C ILE A 272 10.40 4.35 11.43
N SER A 273 11.00 3.33 10.81
CA SER A 273 12.31 3.40 10.17
C SER A 273 12.35 4.43 9.04
N LEU A 274 11.30 4.47 8.22
CA LEU A 274 11.15 5.47 7.17
C LEU A 274 10.91 6.86 7.77
N CYS A 275 9.97 6.99 8.71
CA CYS A 275 9.60 8.28 9.31
C CYS A 275 10.77 8.95 10.04
N ASP A 276 11.60 8.18 10.73
CA ASP A 276 12.83 8.67 11.35
C ASP A 276 13.82 9.23 10.31
N TYR A 277 13.97 8.54 9.17
CA TYR A 277 14.81 9.05 8.07
C TYR A 277 14.30 10.39 7.52
N TYR A 278 12.98 10.55 7.43
CA TYR A 278 12.33 11.79 6.97
C TYR A 278 12.21 12.86 8.06
N GLY A 279 12.80 12.63 9.25
CA GLY A 279 12.81 13.60 10.34
C GLY A 279 11.42 13.88 10.91
N ILE A 280 10.54 12.89 10.93
CA ILE A 280 9.23 12.98 11.62
C ILE A 280 9.47 12.84 13.11
N ASP A 281 8.97 13.79 13.89
CA ASP A 281 9.12 13.78 15.33
C ASP A 281 8.46 12.57 15.99
N LYS A 282 9.10 12.03 17.02
CA LYS A 282 8.60 10.86 17.77
C LYS A 282 7.18 11.06 18.29
N LYS A 283 6.83 12.28 18.70
CA LYS A 283 5.49 12.63 19.17
C LYS A 283 4.43 12.49 18.08
N ASP A 284 4.72 12.96 16.86
CA ASP A 284 3.82 12.86 15.73
C ASP A 284 3.68 11.41 15.28
N LEU A 285 4.78 10.67 15.30
CA LEU A 285 4.83 9.24 15.01
C LEU A 285 3.96 8.43 16.00
N GLN A 286 4.13 8.64 17.32
CA GLN A 286 3.29 7.99 18.33
C GLN A 286 1.81 8.34 18.15
N SER A 287 1.50 9.64 17.94
CA SER A 287 0.14 10.13 17.72
C SER A 287 -0.51 9.46 16.51
N ALA A 288 0.18 9.42 15.37
CA ALA A 288 -0.30 8.83 14.13
C ALA A 288 -0.56 7.32 14.27
N LEU A 289 0.40 6.57 14.81
CA LEU A 289 0.28 5.11 14.99
C LEU A 289 -0.84 4.75 15.98
N LYS A 290 -1.03 5.55 17.04
CA LYS A 290 -2.14 5.38 17.97
C LYS A 290 -3.50 5.70 17.34
N LYS A 291 -3.58 6.68 16.44
CA LYS A 291 -4.80 7.06 15.71
C LYS A 291 -5.14 6.07 14.59
N PHE A 292 -4.17 5.28 14.12
CA PHE A 292 -4.39 4.31 13.05
C PHE A 292 -5.23 3.13 13.56
N THR A 293 -6.48 3.04 13.13
CA THR A 293 -7.42 1.97 13.53
C THR A 293 -7.63 0.91 12.46
N GLY A 294 -6.75 0.85 11.45
CA GLY A 294 -6.80 -0.08 10.33
C GLY A 294 -7.29 0.56 9.03
N ALA A 295 -7.16 -0.19 7.94
CA ALA A 295 -7.73 0.10 6.64
C ALA A 295 -8.96 -0.79 6.41
N HIS A 296 -9.82 -0.39 5.47
CA HIS A 296 -11.01 -1.17 5.12
C HIS A 296 -10.66 -2.61 4.76
N ARG A 297 -11.39 -3.58 5.31
CA ARG A 297 -11.19 -5.03 5.13
C ARG A 297 -9.78 -5.52 5.56
N ARG A 298 -9.14 -4.91 6.55
CA ARG A 298 -7.89 -5.37 7.17
C ARG A 298 -8.13 -5.58 8.66
N PHE A 299 -8.64 -6.77 9.03
CA PHE A 299 -9.12 -7.12 10.37
C PHE A 299 -10.10 -6.07 10.93
N GLU A 300 -10.97 -5.59 10.06
CA GLU A 300 -11.89 -4.50 10.34
C GLU A 300 -13.04 -4.97 11.23
N PHE A 301 -13.23 -4.33 12.38
CA PHE A 301 -14.37 -4.58 13.24
C PHE A 301 -15.67 -4.06 12.61
N LYS A 302 -16.61 -4.96 12.35
CA LYS A 302 -17.90 -4.64 11.71
C LYS A 302 -19.05 -4.48 12.70
N GLY A 303 -18.88 -4.95 13.93
CA GLY A 303 -19.92 -4.88 14.96
C GLY A 303 -20.05 -6.13 15.80
N LYS A 304 -21.15 -6.21 16.56
CA LYS A 304 -21.49 -7.37 17.41
C LYS A 304 -22.86 -7.92 17.06
N VAL A 305 -22.97 -9.24 17.01
CA VAL A 305 -24.26 -9.95 16.85
C VAL A 305 -24.33 -11.01 17.95
N ASN A 306 -25.37 -10.96 18.80
CA ASN A 306 -25.57 -11.86 19.93
C ASN A 306 -24.33 -12.05 20.83
N GLY A 307 -23.58 -10.95 21.05
CA GLY A 307 -22.36 -10.95 21.86
C GLY A 307 -21.08 -11.37 21.13
N ALA A 308 -21.17 -11.91 19.91
CA ALA A 308 -20.03 -12.23 19.07
C ALA A 308 -19.54 -10.99 18.31
N SER A 309 -18.24 -10.72 18.38
CA SER A 309 -17.59 -9.67 17.58
C SER A 309 -17.35 -10.17 16.15
N ILE A 310 -17.72 -9.38 15.16
CA ILE A 310 -17.56 -9.68 13.74
C ILE A 310 -16.43 -8.83 13.16
N TYR A 311 -15.51 -9.48 12.46
CA TYR A 311 -14.39 -8.84 11.76
C TYR A 311 -14.39 -9.24 10.29
N ASP A 312 -14.04 -8.29 9.41
CA ASP A 312 -13.83 -8.51 7.97
C ASP A 312 -12.34 -8.37 7.65
N ASP A 313 -11.79 -9.38 6.97
CA ASP A 313 -10.39 -9.39 6.53
C ASP A 313 -10.31 -9.81 5.06
N TYR A 314 -9.50 -9.11 4.30
CA TYR A 314 -9.24 -9.41 2.88
C TYR A 314 -8.24 -10.55 2.69
N GLY A 315 -7.61 -11.01 3.79
CA GLY A 315 -6.60 -12.06 3.77
C GLY A 315 -7.11 -13.32 3.05
N HIS A 316 -6.45 -13.70 1.98
CA HIS A 316 -6.74 -14.87 1.16
C HIS A 316 -5.51 -15.78 0.99
N HIS A 317 -4.32 -15.24 1.18
CA HIS A 317 -3.09 -16.02 1.20
C HIS A 317 -2.94 -16.78 2.53
N PRO A 318 -2.42 -18.03 2.54
CA PRO A 318 -2.24 -18.81 3.78
C PRO A 318 -1.48 -18.08 4.87
N THR A 319 -0.41 -17.38 4.53
CA THR A 319 0.39 -16.56 5.46
C THR A 319 -0.46 -15.47 6.12
N GLU A 320 -1.34 -14.80 5.38
CA GLU A 320 -2.26 -13.77 5.90
C GLU A 320 -3.30 -14.39 6.83
N ILE A 321 -3.90 -15.52 6.44
CA ILE A 321 -4.88 -16.25 7.26
C ILE A 321 -4.27 -16.68 8.59
N VAL A 322 -3.03 -17.19 8.57
CA VAL A 322 -2.30 -17.54 9.80
C VAL A 322 -2.04 -16.31 10.66
N ALA A 323 -1.62 -15.20 10.07
CA ALA A 323 -1.37 -13.94 10.79
C ALA A 323 -2.65 -13.40 11.46
N THR A 324 -3.77 -13.40 10.72
CA THR A 324 -5.09 -13.01 11.24
C THR A 324 -5.55 -13.97 12.35
N SER A 325 -5.39 -15.28 12.18
CA SER A 325 -5.73 -16.28 13.21
C SER A 325 -4.92 -16.10 14.49
N LYS A 326 -3.61 -15.81 14.39
CA LYS A 326 -2.76 -15.46 15.53
C LYS A 326 -3.24 -14.18 16.23
N SER A 327 -3.68 -13.19 15.46
CA SER A 327 -4.23 -11.94 16.02
C SER A 327 -5.52 -12.18 16.81
N VAL A 328 -6.37 -13.09 16.32
CA VAL A 328 -7.57 -13.52 17.07
C VAL A 328 -7.18 -14.25 18.34
N ALA A 329 -6.18 -15.15 18.30
CA ALA A 329 -5.73 -15.89 19.47
C ALA A 329 -5.19 -14.99 20.59
N ASN A 330 -4.63 -13.84 20.26
CA ASN A 330 -4.16 -12.84 21.23
C ASN A 330 -5.29 -12.06 21.91
N LYS A 331 -6.54 -12.17 21.45
CA LYS A 331 -7.70 -11.54 22.08
C LYS A 331 -8.33 -12.47 23.11
N LYS A 332 -8.82 -11.90 24.20
CA LYS A 332 -9.55 -12.67 25.20
C LYS A 332 -10.94 -13.05 24.66
N HIS A 333 -11.16 -14.32 24.37
CA HIS A 333 -12.44 -14.85 23.87
C HIS A 333 -12.60 -16.33 24.21
N ASN A 334 -13.84 -16.86 24.13
CA ASN A 334 -14.14 -18.25 24.44
C ASN A 334 -14.06 -19.16 23.21
N LYS A 335 -14.47 -18.67 22.03
CA LYS A 335 -14.52 -19.44 20.79
C LYS A 335 -14.41 -18.51 19.58
N SER A 336 -13.70 -18.97 18.56
CA SER A 336 -13.58 -18.29 17.28
C SER A 336 -14.21 -19.12 16.16
N TRP A 337 -14.81 -18.41 15.20
CA TRP A 337 -15.33 -18.98 13.96
C TRP A 337 -14.64 -18.25 12.81
N VAL A 338 -14.16 -19.00 11.84
CA VAL A 338 -13.61 -18.48 10.59
C VAL A 338 -14.55 -18.85 9.46
N VAL A 339 -15.02 -17.85 8.72
CA VAL A 339 -15.80 -18.05 7.50
C VAL A 339 -14.93 -17.54 6.37
N SER A 340 -14.49 -18.44 5.49
CA SER A 340 -13.69 -18.13 4.32
C SER A 340 -14.50 -18.29 3.06
N ASN A 341 -14.44 -17.29 2.17
CA ASN A 341 -14.97 -17.41 0.82
C ASN A 341 -13.79 -17.68 -0.11
N LEU A 342 -13.81 -18.86 -0.76
CA LEU A 342 -12.76 -19.28 -1.70
C LEU A 342 -12.93 -18.51 -3.01
N ILE A 343 -12.31 -17.35 -3.12
CA ILE A 343 -12.43 -16.46 -4.29
C ILE A 343 -11.52 -16.90 -5.45
N LEU A 344 -10.39 -17.60 -5.16
CA LEU A 344 -9.41 -18.03 -6.16
C LEU A 344 -9.15 -19.54 -6.09
N ILE A 345 -9.86 -20.30 -6.92
CA ILE A 345 -9.68 -21.77 -7.07
C ILE A 345 -8.24 -22.13 -7.56
N ALA A 346 -7.56 -21.22 -8.24
CA ALA A 346 -6.21 -21.44 -8.75
C ALA A 346 -5.13 -21.53 -7.65
N GLU A 347 -5.30 -20.80 -6.53
CA GLU A 347 -4.38 -20.82 -5.40
C GLU A 347 -4.54 -22.04 -4.48
N LEU A 348 -5.70 -22.69 -4.51
CA LEU A 348 -6.02 -23.88 -3.72
C LEU A 348 -5.45 -25.20 -4.27
N LYS A 349 -4.95 -25.22 -5.49
CA LYS A 349 -4.34 -26.44 -6.09
C LYS A 349 -2.92 -26.72 -5.63
N ILE A 350 -2.37 -25.92 -4.73
CA ILE A 350 -0.97 -26.00 -4.27
C ILE A 350 -0.87 -26.58 -2.83
N PHE A 351 -2.00 -26.93 -2.20
CA PHE A 351 -2.06 -27.57 -0.88
C PHE A 351 -2.59 -29.00 -0.93
#